data_6c3823d44fdc43bbb6136c8e393e5e7a
#
_entry.id   6c3823d44fdc43bbb6136c8e393e5e7a
#
_cell.length_a   1.000
_cell.length_b   1.000
_cell.length_c   1.000
_cell.angle_alpha   90.00
_cell.angle_beta   90.00
_cell.angle_gamma   90.00
#
_symmetry.space_group_name_H-M   'P 1'
#
loop_
_entity.id
_entity.type
_entity.pdbx_description
1 polymer ?
#
loop_
_entity_poly.entity_id
_entity_poly.type
_entity_poly.pdbx_seq_one_letter_code
_entity_poly.pdbx_strand_id
1 'polypeptide(L)'
;MLGIIGAMEVEVKELREMMENPQAQTVAGMTFYQGTIKGKEVVVVRSGIGKVNAGICSQILVDRYQVEGIINTGIAGSLRNEINIGDIVLATVAVQHDVDATGFGYFQQDICRCNGSFRFRTVGINNWYP
;
A
#
# COMPACT_ATOMS: atom_id res chain seq x y z
N MET A 1 -8.37 9.55 -8.92
CA MET A 1 -8.61 8.93 -7.60
C MET A 1 -7.42 8.07 -7.20
N LEU A 2 -7.04 8.04 -5.91
CA LEU A 2 -5.91 7.24 -5.41
C LEU A 2 -6.40 6.13 -4.48
N GLY A 3 -5.79 4.94 -4.59
CA GLY A 3 -5.97 3.86 -3.62
C GLY A 3 -4.94 3.96 -2.50
N ILE A 4 -5.34 3.76 -1.26
CA ILE A 4 -4.46 3.72 -0.09
C ILE A 4 -4.67 2.41 0.63
N ILE A 5 -3.61 1.61 0.73
CA ILE A 5 -3.62 0.29 1.37
C ILE A 5 -2.78 0.33 2.64
N GLY A 6 -3.34 -0.15 3.73
CA GLY A 6 -2.59 -0.56 4.91
C GLY A 6 -2.90 -2.01 5.24
N ALA A 7 -1.94 -2.74 5.81
CA ALA A 7 -2.13 -4.14 6.19
C ALA A 7 -2.96 -4.27 7.48
N MET A 8 -2.80 -3.34 8.41
CA MET A 8 -3.39 -3.36 9.74
C MET A 8 -4.33 -2.18 9.96
N GLU A 9 -5.23 -2.35 10.92
CA GLU A 9 -6.20 -1.29 11.29
C GLU A 9 -5.52 0.01 11.72
N VAL A 10 -4.46 -0.10 12.52
CA VAL A 10 -3.71 1.07 13.02
C VAL A 10 -3.11 1.91 11.89
N GLU A 11 -2.82 1.31 10.74
CA GLU A 11 -2.20 1.99 9.60
C GLU A 11 -3.20 2.81 8.76
N VAL A 12 -4.49 2.48 8.84
CA VAL A 12 -5.54 3.11 8.02
C VAL A 12 -6.59 3.88 8.82
N LYS A 13 -6.64 3.67 10.15
CA LYS A 13 -7.66 4.25 11.03
C LYS A 13 -7.72 5.77 10.92
N GLU A 14 -6.59 6.45 11.11
CA GLU A 14 -6.53 7.91 11.05
C GLU A 14 -6.91 8.46 9.68
N LEU A 15 -6.47 7.79 8.60
CA LEU A 15 -6.85 8.18 7.25
C LEU A 15 -8.36 8.09 7.03
N ARG A 16 -8.99 7.06 7.57
CA ARG A 16 -10.44 6.86 7.51
C ARG A 16 -11.19 7.92 8.31
N GLU A 17 -10.69 8.26 9.49
CA GLU A 17 -11.27 9.30 10.36
C GLU A 17 -11.16 10.71 9.73
N MET A 18 -10.15 10.94 8.89
CA MET A 18 -9.98 12.19 8.14
C MET A 18 -10.83 12.27 6.88
N MET A 19 -11.52 11.19 6.49
CA MET A 19 -12.31 11.18 5.26
C MET A 19 -13.62 11.96 5.41
N GLU A 20 -13.93 12.71 4.38
CA GLU A 20 -15.22 13.37 4.20
C GLU A 20 -16.12 12.49 3.34
N ASN A 21 -17.38 12.35 3.78
CA ASN A 21 -18.43 11.57 3.10
C ASN A 21 -18.04 10.13 2.71
N PRO A 22 -17.49 9.33 3.64
CA PRO A 22 -17.03 7.99 3.30
C PRO A 22 -18.19 7.06 2.92
N GLN A 23 -18.06 6.39 1.78
CA GLN A 23 -18.94 5.32 1.33
C GLN A 23 -18.21 3.99 1.52
N ALA A 24 -18.79 3.07 2.30
CA ALA A 24 -18.17 1.79 2.60
C ALA A 24 -18.77 0.68 1.72
N GLN A 25 -17.91 -0.12 1.09
CA GLN A 25 -18.29 -1.32 0.35
C GLN A 25 -17.38 -2.48 0.71
N THR A 26 -17.95 -3.64 1.02
CA THR A 26 -17.18 -4.84 1.31
C THR A 26 -17.07 -5.74 0.08
N VAL A 27 -15.84 -6.10 -0.27
CA VAL A 27 -15.51 -6.97 -1.40
C VAL A 27 -14.39 -7.92 -0.97
N ALA A 28 -14.57 -9.21 -1.24
CA ALA A 28 -13.62 -10.27 -0.86
C ALA A 28 -13.20 -10.22 0.63
N GLY A 29 -14.13 -9.84 1.52
CA GLY A 29 -13.88 -9.72 2.96
C GLY A 29 -13.12 -8.46 3.39
N MET A 30 -12.76 -7.57 2.45
CA MET A 30 -12.11 -6.29 2.71
C MET A 30 -13.12 -5.16 2.57
N THR A 31 -13.11 -4.20 3.51
CA THR A 31 -13.98 -3.03 3.43
C THR A 31 -13.23 -1.85 2.82
N PHE A 32 -13.70 -1.38 1.70
CA PHE A 32 -13.20 -0.23 0.94
C PHE A 32 -14.00 1.00 1.32
N TYR A 33 -13.33 2.07 1.73
CA TYR A 33 -13.93 3.36 2.08
C TYR A 33 -13.56 4.37 0.99
N GLN A 34 -14.54 4.74 0.18
CA GLN A 34 -14.38 5.76 -0.86
C GLN A 34 -14.87 7.11 -0.33
N GLY A 35 -14.10 8.17 -0.51
CA GLY A 35 -14.45 9.52 -0.07
C GLY A 35 -13.37 10.53 -0.46
N THR A 36 -13.32 11.65 0.25
CA THR A 36 -12.31 12.69 0.00
C THR A 36 -11.45 12.92 1.25
N ILE A 37 -10.16 13.17 1.04
CA ILE A 37 -9.23 13.66 2.06
C ILE A 37 -8.59 14.93 1.52
N LYS A 38 -8.81 16.06 2.21
CA LYS A 38 -8.31 17.39 1.79
C LYS A 38 -8.61 17.70 0.31
N GLY A 39 -9.84 17.41 -0.12
CA GLY A 39 -10.31 17.65 -1.49
C GLY A 39 -9.77 16.69 -2.54
N LYS A 40 -9.07 15.61 -2.17
CA LYS A 40 -8.60 14.56 -3.09
C LYS A 40 -9.47 13.30 -2.94
N GLU A 41 -9.97 12.79 -4.04
CA GLU A 41 -10.70 11.51 -4.06
C GLU A 41 -9.75 10.35 -3.76
N VAL A 42 -10.11 9.56 -2.76
CA VAL A 42 -9.32 8.42 -2.30
C VAL A 42 -10.21 7.22 -1.99
N VAL A 43 -9.63 6.04 -2.08
CA VAL A 43 -10.18 4.80 -1.53
C VAL A 43 -9.20 4.26 -0.50
N VAL A 44 -9.60 4.20 0.76
CA VAL A 44 -8.79 3.67 1.86
C VAL A 44 -9.28 2.27 2.19
N VAL A 45 -8.36 1.32 2.33
CA VAL A 45 -8.70 -0.08 2.61
C VAL A 45 -7.65 -0.73 3.50
N ARG A 46 -8.12 -1.57 4.43
CA ARG A 46 -7.28 -2.51 5.15
C ARG A 46 -7.24 -3.82 4.38
N SER A 47 -6.09 -4.16 3.82
CA SER A 47 -5.94 -5.40 3.05
C SER A 47 -5.85 -6.67 3.90
N GLY A 48 -5.42 -6.55 5.15
CA GLY A 48 -4.89 -7.68 5.92
C GLY A 48 -3.40 -7.90 5.64
N ILE A 49 -2.76 -8.70 6.49
CA ILE A 49 -1.31 -8.95 6.44
C ILE A 49 -0.98 -9.90 5.28
N GLY A 50 0.13 -9.65 4.62
CA GLY A 50 0.73 -10.55 3.63
C GLY A 50 0.54 -10.12 2.18
N LYS A 51 1.45 -10.58 1.33
CA LYS A 51 1.56 -10.21 -0.09
C LYS A 51 0.32 -10.62 -0.91
N VAL A 52 -0.27 -11.76 -0.59
CA VAL A 52 -1.47 -12.26 -1.27
C VAL A 52 -2.66 -11.33 -1.04
N ASN A 53 -2.90 -10.93 0.22
CA ASN A 53 -3.96 -9.99 0.56
C ASN A 53 -3.73 -8.63 -0.11
N ALA A 54 -2.49 -8.13 -0.10
CA ALA A 54 -2.12 -6.88 -0.76
C ALA A 54 -2.35 -6.96 -2.28
N GLY A 55 -2.02 -8.08 -2.91
CA GLY A 55 -2.23 -8.31 -4.34
C GLY A 55 -3.72 -8.33 -4.71
N ILE A 56 -4.54 -9.08 -3.98
CA ILE A 56 -6.00 -9.12 -4.18
C ILE A 56 -6.60 -7.73 -3.99
N CYS A 57 -6.21 -7.03 -2.93
CA CYS A 57 -6.66 -5.68 -2.62
C CYS A 57 -6.31 -4.70 -3.75
N SER A 58 -5.07 -4.75 -4.25
CA SER A 58 -4.61 -3.91 -5.36
C SER A 58 -5.41 -4.15 -6.63
N GLN A 59 -5.67 -5.42 -6.96
CA GLN A 59 -6.47 -5.77 -8.14
C GLN A 59 -7.90 -5.22 -8.04
N ILE A 60 -8.54 -5.31 -6.87
CA ILE A 60 -9.89 -4.76 -6.64
C ILE A 60 -9.89 -3.23 -6.80
N LEU A 61 -8.87 -2.54 -6.26
CA LEU A 61 -8.73 -1.09 -6.40
C LEU A 61 -8.62 -0.67 -7.87
N VAL A 62 -7.85 -1.40 -8.66
CA VAL A 62 -7.70 -1.12 -10.10
C VAL A 62 -8.99 -1.39 -10.86
N ASP A 63 -9.58 -2.56 -10.68
CA ASP A 63 -10.71 -3.01 -11.51
C ASP A 63 -12.03 -2.33 -11.15
N ARG A 64 -12.31 -2.19 -9.85
CA ARG A 64 -13.62 -1.65 -9.41
C ARG A 64 -13.62 -0.16 -9.18
N TYR A 65 -12.52 0.39 -8.66
CA TYR A 65 -12.42 1.80 -8.30
C TYR A 65 -11.64 2.61 -9.34
N GLN A 66 -11.00 1.95 -10.31
CA GLN A 66 -10.24 2.57 -11.40
C GLN A 66 -9.24 3.62 -10.89
N VAL A 67 -8.54 3.27 -9.80
CA VAL A 67 -7.57 4.18 -9.20
C VAL A 67 -6.36 4.40 -10.13
N GLU A 68 -5.85 5.62 -10.19
CA GLU A 68 -4.69 6.02 -11.01
C GLU A 68 -3.35 5.59 -10.43
N GLY A 69 -3.36 5.27 -9.15
CA GLY A 69 -2.18 4.83 -8.41
C GLY A 69 -2.55 4.29 -7.04
N ILE A 70 -1.65 3.49 -6.48
CA ILE A 70 -1.79 2.93 -5.14
C ILE A 70 -0.65 3.42 -4.27
N ILE A 71 -0.99 3.85 -3.07
CA ILE A 71 -0.07 4.13 -1.97
C ILE A 71 -0.21 3.00 -0.97
N ASN A 72 0.85 2.22 -0.78
CA ASN A 72 0.93 1.31 0.35
C ASN A 72 1.56 2.05 1.52
N THR A 73 0.83 2.16 2.62
CA THR A 73 1.28 2.82 3.84
C THR A 73 1.34 1.82 4.98
N GLY A 74 2.31 1.99 5.86
CA GLY A 74 2.42 1.11 7.02
C GLY A 74 3.71 1.30 7.81
N ILE A 75 3.84 0.47 8.81
CA ILE A 75 5.01 0.44 9.68
C ILE A 75 6.14 -0.31 8.96
N ALA A 76 7.35 0.25 8.99
CA ALA A 76 8.53 -0.36 8.42
C ALA A 76 9.69 -0.33 9.40
N GLY A 77 10.49 -1.40 9.44
CA GLY A 77 11.77 -1.42 10.15
C GLY A 77 12.88 -0.83 9.27
N SER A 78 13.78 -0.05 9.86
CA SER A 78 14.96 0.45 9.18
C SER A 78 16.18 -0.42 9.43
N LEU A 79 16.98 -0.65 8.38
CA LEU A 79 18.32 -1.22 8.47
C LEU A 79 19.41 -0.12 8.47
N ARG A 80 19.02 1.16 8.45
CA ARG A 80 19.92 2.30 8.41
C ARG A 80 19.83 3.09 9.71
N ASN A 81 21.01 3.40 10.28
CA ASN A 81 21.10 4.10 11.56
C ASN A 81 20.70 5.59 11.48
N GLU A 82 20.67 6.15 10.26
CA GLU A 82 20.31 7.57 10.04
C GLU A 82 18.81 7.81 10.08
N ILE A 83 18.00 6.73 10.01
CA ILE A 83 16.53 6.80 10.03
C ILE A 83 16.06 6.54 11.46
N ASN A 84 15.41 7.53 12.05
CA ASN A 84 14.92 7.48 13.43
C ASN A 84 13.49 6.93 13.50
N ILE A 85 13.09 6.53 14.71
CA ILE A 85 11.69 6.15 14.99
C ILE A 85 10.78 7.36 14.74
N GLY A 86 9.72 7.16 13.96
CA GLY A 86 8.78 8.21 13.58
C GLY A 86 9.11 8.90 12.25
N ASP A 87 10.28 8.63 11.65
CA ASP A 87 10.60 9.16 10.33
C ASP A 87 9.72 8.52 9.25
N ILE A 88 9.33 9.34 8.26
CA ILE A 88 8.58 8.90 7.09
C ILE A 88 9.56 8.60 5.96
N VAL A 89 9.51 7.39 5.44
CA VAL A 89 10.34 6.95 4.32
C VAL A 89 9.48 6.73 3.07
N LEU A 90 9.83 7.40 1.98
CA LEU A 90 9.23 7.19 0.67
C LEU A 90 10.14 6.27 -0.15
N ALA A 91 9.69 5.06 -0.43
CA ALA A 91 10.44 4.14 -1.26
C ALA A 91 10.40 4.56 -2.74
N THR A 92 11.56 4.63 -3.36
CA THR A 92 11.69 4.80 -4.82
C THR A 92 11.65 3.48 -5.56
N VAL A 93 12.07 2.40 -4.88
CA VAL A 93 12.08 1.03 -5.39
C VAL A 93 11.62 0.10 -4.27
N ALA A 94 10.76 -0.85 -4.59
CA ALA A 94 10.37 -1.95 -3.71
C ALA A 94 10.77 -3.27 -4.35
N VAL A 95 11.43 -4.15 -3.58
CA VAL A 95 11.90 -5.45 -4.04
C VAL A 95 11.41 -6.55 -3.10
N GLN A 96 10.97 -7.67 -3.65
CA GLN A 96 10.68 -8.86 -2.85
C GLN A 96 12.01 -9.56 -2.51
N HIS A 97 12.40 -9.53 -1.24
CA HIS A 97 13.67 -10.11 -0.78
C HIS A 97 13.64 -11.65 -0.71
N ASP A 98 12.47 -12.24 -0.65
CA ASP A 98 12.21 -13.67 -0.45
C ASP A 98 11.79 -14.40 -1.75
N VAL A 99 11.91 -13.76 -2.90
CA VAL A 99 11.63 -14.33 -4.22
C VAL A 99 12.89 -14.29 -5.06
N ASP A 100 13.39 -15.45 -5.42
CA ASP A 100 14.50 -15.60 -6.36
C ASP A 100 14.03 -16.38 -7.60
N ALA A 101 13.98 -15.72 -8.73
CA ALA A 101 13.67 -16.31 -10.03
C ALA A 101 14.84 -16.17 -11.01
N THR A 102 16.04 -15.88 -10.52
CA THR A 102 17.24 -15.74 -11.36
C THR A 102 17.58 -17.03 -12.08
N GLY A 103 17.28 -18.21 -11.47
CA GLY A 103 17.43 -19.52 -12.10
C GLY A 103 16.56 -19.72 -13.36
N PHE A 104 15.54 -18.90 -13.58
CA PHE A 104 14.68 -18.90 -14.76
C PHE A 104 15.04 -17.77 -15.74
N GLY A 105 16.15 -17.07 -15.51
CA GLY A 105 16.60 -15.97 -16.37
C GLY A 105 15.97 -14.59 -16.09
N TYR A 106 15.23 -14.45 -15.00
CA TYR A 106 14.70 -13.16 -14.56
C TYR A 106 15.71 -12.43 -13.67
N PHE A 107 15.84 -11.12 -13.86
CA PHE A 107 16.54 -10.31 -12.88
C PHE A 107 15.65 -10.08 -11.65
N GLN A 108 16.24 -10.10 -10.45
CA GLN A 108 15.50 -9.89 -9.20
C GLN A 108 14.69 -8.59 -9.18
N GLN A 109 15.13 -7.58 -9.93
CA GLN A 109 14.44 -6.31 -10.10
C GLN A 109 13.19 -6.39 -11.02
N ASP A 110 13.09 -7.39 -11.86
CA ASP A 110 12.03 -7.50 -12.87
C ASP A 110 10.76 -8.19 -12.31
N ILE A 111 10.89 -8.95 -11.23
CA ILE A 111 9.79 -9.65 -10.58
C ILE A 111 8.76 -8.69 -9.99
N CYS A 112 9.18 -7.46 -9.67
CA CYS A 112 8.32 -6.41 -9.10
C CYS A 112 7.98 -5.29 -10.09
N ARG A 113 8.39 -5.39 -11.35
CA ARG A 113 8.04 -4.41 -12.37
C ARG A 113 6.62 -4.65 -12.88
N CYS A 114 5.68 -3.87 -12.40
CA CYS A 114 4.44 -3.65 -13.14
C CYS A 114 4.78 -2.89 -14.43
N ASN A 115 4.86 -3.62 -15.55
CA ASN A 115 4.97 -3.02 -16.89
C ASN A 115 3.62 -2.35 -17.23
N GLY A 116 3.52 -1.06 -16.95
CA GLY A 116 2.31 -0.29 -17.26
C GLY A 116 2.33 1.09 -16.62
N SER A 117 1.35 1.90 -17.00
CA SER A 117 1.15 3.28 -16.51
C SER A 117 0.76 3.38 -15.04
N PHE A 118 0.78 2.27 -14.29
CA PHE A 118 0.32 2.23 -12.92
C PHE A 118 1.44 2.61 -11.94
N ARG A 119 1.15 3.56 -11.05
CA ARG A 119 2.14 4.07 -10.09
C ARG A 119 1.91 3.44 -8.72
N PHE A 120 2.84 2.60 -8.28
CA PHE A 120 2.95 2.17 -6.88
C PHE A 120 3.90 3.09 -6.11
N ARG A 121 3.49 3.48 -4.92
CA ARG A 121 4.35 4.17 -3.96
C ARG A 121 4.19 3.50 -2.59
N THR A 122 5.30 3.22 -1.94
CA THR A 122 5.31 2.72 -0.56
C THR A 122 5.76 3.83 0.36
N VAL A 123 4.96 4.09 1.38
CA VAL A 123 5.27 5.00 2.47
C VAL A 123 5.42 4.15 3.73
N GLY A 124 6.61 4.12 4.30
CA GLY A 124 6.86 3.45 5.58
C GLY A 124 7.04 4.48 6.69
N ILE A 125 6.39 4.25 7.82
CA ILE A 125 6.70 4.95 9.07
C ILE A 125 7.61 4.03 9.86
N ASN A 126 8.82 4.49 10.17
CA ASN A 126 9.73 3.72 11.00
C ASN A 126 9.25 3.76 12.45
N ASN A 127 8.49 2.74 12.84
CA ASN A 127 7.95 2.63 14.18
C ASN A 127 8.35 1.27 14.75
N TRP A 128 9.40 1.26 15.57
CA TRP A 128 9.75 0.10 16.36
C TRP A 128 8.83 0.07 17.57
N TYR A 129 7.93 -0.92 17.62
CA TYR A 129 7.34 -1.32 18.90
C TYR A 129 8.38 -2.15 19.66
N PRO A 130 8.64 -1.86 20.95
CA PRO A 130 9.48 -2.69 21.79
C PRO A 130 8.86 -4.07 22.00
#